data_6a4481817e9e4a20ac22340d9ab5e640
#
_entry.id   6a4481817e9e4a20ac22340d9ab5e640
#
_cell.length_a   1.000
_cell.length_b   1.000
_cell.length_c   1.000
_cell.angle_alpha   90.00
_cell.angle_beta   90.00
_cell.angle_gamma   90.00
#
_symmetry.space_group_name_H-M   'P 1'
#
loop_
_entity.id
_entity.type
_entity.pdbx_description
1 polymer ?
#
loop_
_entity_poly.entity_id
_entity_poly.type
_entity_poly.pdbx_seq_one_letter_code
_entity_poly.pdbx_strand_id
1 'polypeptide(L)'
;MILIYTGRTAGTGDFSAATIINEWETDKLANVLFDFGDETRSRQIAREIVACRPINSTGELEKLISGMTSWKQRSKTLARCFQALRIVVNDEMGALDQALMTVHNCLRPGGRLVIMSYHSLEDRRVKRLLKSGTVDPDSSLGIGERNPWTPLFKRAQVPTDEEIERNRRSRSAKLRVAERNDDNVEIIEHEEFADIKGTLWINKEAPLVGAKQLAKMARRKALEEEENNVD
;
A
#
# COMPACT_ATOMS: atom_id res chain seq x y z
N MET A 1 1.14 17.13 -14.90
CA MET A 1 1.55 16.58 -13.58
C MET A 1 2.68 15.59 -13.87
N ILE A 2 3.89 15.94 -13.51
CA ILE A 2 5.06 15.09 -13.72
C ILE A 2 5.06 14.09 -12.57
N LEU A 3 4.91 12.79 -12.89
CA LEU A 3 5.07 11.71 -11.92
C LEU A 3 6.59 11.49 -11.71
N ILE A 4 7.18 12.34 -10.90
CA ILE A 4 8.57 12.16 -10.46
C ILE A 4 8.53 11.46 -9.11
N TYR A 5 9.15 10.30 -9.05
CA TYR A 5 9.50 9.67 -7.79
C TYR A 5 10.64 10.47 -7.14
N THR A 6 10.34 11.15 -6.04
CA THR A 6 11.35 11.79 -5.21
C THR A 6 11.79 10.83 -4.11
N GLY A 7 12.63 9.91 -4.46
CA GLY A 7 13.46 9.16 -3.53
C GLY A 7 12.80 7.93 -2.91
N ARG A 8 13.40 6.85 -3.08
CA ARG A 8 13.71 5.70 -2.25
C ARG A 8 13.84 4.41 -3.07
N THR A 9 14.89 4.37 -3.81
CA THR A 9 15.60 3.11 -3.98
C THR A 9 17.05 3.39 -3.63
N ALA A 10 17.51 2.76 -2.56
CA ALA A 10 18.92 2.65 -2.30
C ALA A 10 19.56 1.96 -3.52
N GLY A 11 20.32 2.74 -4.30
CA GLY A 11 21.22 2.25 -5.33
C GLY A 11 20.53 1.76 -6.59
N THR A 12 20.54 2.56 -7.58
CA THR A 12 20.48 2.37 -9.03
C THR A 12 19.34 3.13 -9.70
N GLY A 13 19.68 4.25 -10.32
CA GLY A 13 18.90 4.84 -11.40
C GLY A 13 17.50 5.35 -11.02
N ASP A 14 17.12 6.45 -11.60
CA ASP A 14 15.81 7.08 -11.41
C ASP A 14 14.67 6.15 -11.86
N PHE A 15 14.14 5.33 -10.94
CA PHE A 15 12.94 4.56 -11.20
C PHE A 15 11.73 5.49 -11.31
N SER A 16 11.11 5.51 -12.48
CA SER A 16 10.08 6.47 -12.82
C SER A 16 8.94 5.81 -13.60
N ALA A 17 7.84 6.54 -13.78
CA ALA A 17 6.77 6.10 -14.67
C ALA A 17 7.27 5.89 -16.12
N ALA A 18 8.29 6.64 -16.55
CA ALA A 18 8.89 6.46 -17.86
C ALA A 18 9.58 5.09 -17.99
N THR A 19 10.28 4.63 -16.94
CA THR A 19 10.88 3.30 -16.88
C THR A 19 9.80 2.21 -17.01
N ILE A 20 8.69 2.32 -16.26
CA ILE A 20 7.58 1.38 -16.35
C ILE A 20 6.99 1.34 -17.76
N ILE A 21 6.72 2.50 -18.32
CA ILE A 21 6.06 2.64 -19.64
C ILE A 21 6.94 2.18 -20.77
N ASN A 22 8.26 2.51 -20.75
CA ASN A 22 9.13 2.28 -21.89
C ASN A 22 9.95 0.99 -21.84
N GLU A 23 10.16 0.41 -20.63
CA GLU A 23 11.08 -0.71 -20.49
C GLU A 23 10.40 -2.01 -20.08
N TRP A 24 9.24 -1.94 -19.37
CA TRP A 24 8.61 -3.14 -18.85
C TRP A 24 7.91 -3.95 -19.94
N GLU A 25 7.92 -5.27 -19.77
CA GLU A 25 7.20 -6.19 -20.65
C GLU A 25 5.69 -5.99 -20.58
N THR A 26 5.01 -6.35 -21.67
CA THR A 26 3.56 -6.16 -21.83
C THR A 26 2.76 -6.77 -20.68
N ASP A 27 3.08 -8.01 -20.28
CA ASP A 27 2.33 -8.71 -19.24
C ASP A 27 2.54 -8.07 -17.86
N LYS A 28 3.77 -7.65 -17.56
CA LYS A 28 4.08 -6.96 -16.32
C LYS A 28 3.34 -5.62 -16.22
N LEU A 29 3.32 -4.87 -17.31
CA LEU A 29 2.59 -3.61 -17.41
C LEU A 29 1.07 -3.83 -17.30
N ALA A 30 0.54 -4.86 -17.98
CA ALA A 30 -0.87 -5.21 -17.89
C ALA A 30 -1.31 -5.58 -16.46
N ASN A 31 -0.48 -6.35 -15.75
CA ASN A 31 -0.75 -6.72 -14.36
C ASN A 31 -0.78 -5.49 -13.45
N VAL A 32 0.15 -4.55 -13.62
CA VAL A 32 0.14 -3.29 -12.86
C VAL A 32 -1.16 -2.51 -13.10
N LEU A 33 -1.57 -2.35 -14.35
CA LEU A 33 -2.80 -1.63 -14.68
C LEU A 33 -4.05 -2.32 -14.15
N PHE A 34 -4.03 -3.65 -14.06
CA PHE A 34 -5.14 -4.43 -13.52
C PHE A 34 -5.14 -4.40 -11.98
N ASP A 35 -4.02 -4.76 -11.34
CA ASP A 35 -3.93 -4.97 -9.89
C ASP A 35 -4.04 -3.65 -9.11
N PHE A 36 -3.45 -2.56 -9.62
CA PHE A 36 -3.41 -1.26 -8.95
C PHE A 36 -4.38 -0.22 -9.53
N GLY A 37 -4.86 -0.45 -10.76
CA GLY A 37 -5.79 0.46 -11.41
C GLY A 37 -7.23 -0.05 -11.47
N ASP A 38 -7.49 -1.33 -11.16
CA ASP A 38 -8.77 -1.99 -11.45
C ASP A 38 -9.19 -1.79 -12.93
N GLU A 39 -8.20 -1.71 -13.87
CA GLU A 39 -8.50 -1.47 -15.28
C GLU A 39 -8.74 -2.79 -16.02
N THR A 40 -9.99 -3.03 -16.39
CA THR A 40 -10.41 -4.29 -17.02
C THR A 40 -9.82 -4.51 -18.42
N ARG A 41 -9.43 -3.44 -19.11
CA ARG A 41 -8.79 -3.48 -20.42
C ARG A 41 -7.27 -3.38 -20.35
N SER A 42 -6.68 -3.68 -19.19
CA SER A 42 -5.26 -3.55 -18.91
C SER A 42 -4.36 -4.20 -19.95
N ARG A 43 -4.69 -5.42 -20.42
CA ARG A 43 -3.93 -6.12 -21.46
C ARG A 43 -3.96 -5.41 -22.81
N GLN A 44 -5.10 -4.85 -23.19
CA GLN A 44 -5.22 -4.09 -24.43
C GLN A 44 -4.41 -2.80 -24.36
N ILE A 45 -4.54 -2.07 -23.25
CA ILE A 45 -3.82 -0.81 -23.02
C ILE A 45 -2.31 -1.06 -22.97
N ALA A 46 -1.87 -2.10 -22.26
CA ALA A 46 -0.45 -2.43 -22.18
C ALA A 46 0.17 -2.77 -23.55
N ARG A 47 -0.54 -3.55 -24.40
CA ARG A 47 -0.07 -3.85 -25.75
C ARG A 47 0.09 -2.59 -26.60
N GLU A 48 -0.86 -1.69 -26.51
CA GLU A 48 -0.80 -0.43 -27.28
C GLU A 48 0.30 0.49 -26.79
N ILE A 49 0.50 0.57 -25.47
CA ILE A 49 1.63 1.33 -24.89
C ILE A 49 2.96 0.78 -25.44
N VAL A 50 3.13 -0.54 -25.42
CA VAL A 50 4.36 -1.18 -25.90
C VAL A 50 4.57 -0.97 -27.41
N ALA A 51 3.51 -1.01 -28.21
CA ALA A 51 3.56 -0.78 -29.65
C ALA A 51 3.91 0.68 -30.03
N CYS A 52 3.57 1.64 -29.17
CA CYS A 52 3.77 3.07 -29.42
C CYS A 52 5.00 3.66 -28.73
N ARG A 53 5.91 2.83 -28.21
CA ARG A 53 7.17 3.28 -27.59
C ARG A 53 8.11 3.95 -28.61
N PRO A 54 8.91 4.93 -28.19
CA PRO A 54 9.00 5.51 -26.84
C PRO A 54 7.90 6.54 -26.55
N ILE A 55 7.40 6.58 -25.31
CA ILE A 55 6.46 7.57 -24.81
C ILE A 55 7.19 8.49 -23.84
N ASN A 56 7.34 9.77 -24.21
CA ASN A 56 8.21 10.70 -23.51
C ASN A 56 7.48 11.69 -22.60
N SER A 57 6.15 11.72 -22.66
CA SER A 57 5.36 12.64 -21.85
C SER A 57 4.04 12.02 -21.35
N THR A 58 3.53 12.56 -20.24
CA THR A 58 2.21 12.21 -19.74
C THR A 58 1.10 12.56 -20.73
N GLY A 59 1.30 13.61 -21.55
CA GLY A 59 0.35 14.01 -22.59
C GLY A 59 0.30 13.03 -23.76
N GLU A 60 1.41 12.42 -24.15
CA GLU A 60 1.45 11.34 -25.15
C GLU A 60 0.71 10.10 -24.64
N LEU A 61 0.99 9.69 -23.40
CA LEU A 61 0.30 8.58 -22.77
C LEU A 61 -1.22 8.83 -22.64
N GLU A 62 -1.60 10.05 -22.27
CA GLU A 62 -3.01 10.46 -22.19
C GLU A 62 -3.69 10.36 -23.56
N LYS A 63 -3.08 10.87 -24.62
CA LYS A 63 -3.61 10.81 -25.98
C LYS A 63 -3.81 9.37 -26.44
N LEU A 64 -2.80 8.52 -26.19
CA LEU A 64 -2.85 7.09 -26.54
C LEU A 64 -4.03 6.41 -25.87
N ILE A 65 -4.13 6.47 -24.54
CA ILE A 65 -5.21 5.84 -23.76
C ILE A 65 -6.57 6.43 -24.14
N SER A 66 -6.63 7.74 -24.39
CA SER A 66 -7.84 8.43 -24.81
C SER A 66 -8.35 7.96 -26.14
N GLY A 67 -7.45 7.70 -27.12
CA GLY A 67 -7.79 7.17 -28.43
C GLY A 67 -8.44 5.78 -28.40
N MET A 68 -8.12 4.98 -27.39
CA MET A 68 -8.65 3.63 -27.21
C MET A 68 -9.97 3.60 -26.43
N THR A 69 -10.41 4.73 -25.90
CA THR A 69 -11.47 4.78 -24.89
C THR A 69 -12.63 5.63 -25.35
N SER A 70 -13.87 5.15 -25.16
CA SER A 70 -15.04 5.97 -25.42
C SER A 70 -15.02 7.24 -24.56
N TRP A 71 -15.56 8.31 -25.07
CA TRP A 71 -15.68 9.61 -24.40
C TRP A 71 -16.21 9.48 -22.96
N LYS A 72 -17.25 8.65 -22.75
CA LYS A 72 -17.88 8.46 -21.43
C LYS A 72 -16.98 7.78 -20.40
N GLN A 73 -16.03 6.97 -20.83
CA GLN A 73 -15.12 6.21 -19.94
C GLN A 73 -13.73 6.79 -19.85
N ARG A 74 -13.37 7.71 -20.75
CA ARG A 74 -12.01 8.27 -20.85
C ARG A 74 -11.42 8.72 -19.50
N SER A 75 -12.13 9.59 -18.80
CA SER A 75 -11.67 10.14 -17.53
C SER A 75 -11.44 9.05 -16.47
N LYS A 76 -12.29 8.03 -16.42
CA LYS A 76 -12.15 6.91 -15.48
C LYS A 76 -10.95 6.03 -15.83
N THR A 77 -10.79 5.68 -17.11
CA THR A 77 -9.66 4.85 -17.56
C THR A 77 -8.34 5.58 -17.33
N LEU A 78 -8.25 6.85 -17.69
CA LEU A 78 -7.06 7.66 -17.42
C LEU A 78 -6.73 7.69 -15.92
N ALA A 79 -7.71 7.99 -15.08
CA ALA A 79 -7.50 8.01 -13.63
C ALA A 79 -6.97 6.69 -13.09
N ARG A 80 -7.50 5.55 -13.56
CA ARG A 80 -7.07 4.20 -13.17
C ARG A 80 -5.63 3.90 -13.62
N CYS A 81 -5.31 4.20 -14.88
CA CYS A 81 -3.96 3.96 -15.40
C CYS A 81 -2.93 4.83 -14.68
N PHE A 82 -3.18 6.12 -14.50
CA PHE A 82 -2.25 7.00 -13.78
C PHE A 82 -2.15 6.68 -12.30
N GLN A 83 -3.24 6.25 -11.66
CA GLN A 83 -3.21 5.75 -10.28
C GLN A 83 -2.31 4.51 -10.18
N ALA A 84 -2.46 3.53 -11.08
CA ALA A 84 -1.65 2.32 -11.07
C ALA A 84 -0.15 2.63 -11.17
N LEU A 85 0.23 3.50 -12.10
CA LEU A 85 1.62 3.93 -12.27
C LEU A 85 2.14 4.65 -11.03
N ARG A 86 1.34 5.56 -10.43
CA ARG A 86 1.72 6.30 -9.22
C ARG A 86 1.95 5.36 -8.03
N ILE A 87 1.07 4.39 -7.84
CA ILE A 87 1.17 3.40 -6.76
C ILE A 87 2.48 2.62 -6.87
N VAL A 88 2.85 2.18 -8.08
CA VAL A 88 4.07 1.41 -8.29
C VAL A 88 5.31 2.28 -8.15
N VAL A 89 5.32 3.48 -8.76
CA VAL A 89 6.46 4.39 -8.69
C VAL A 89 6.77 4.82 -7.27
N ASN A 90 5.73 5.05 -6.45
CA ASN A 90 5.88 5.51 -5.07
C ASN A 90 5.92 4.37 -4.04
N ASP A 91 5.77 3.13 -4.47
CA ASP A 91 5.59 1.96 -3.57
C ASP A 91 4.55 2.22 -2.48
N GLU A 92 3.41 2.82 -2.88
CA GLU A 92 2.37 3.25 -1.93
C GLU A 92 1.80 2.07 -1.12
N MET A 93 1.72 0.89 -1.73
CA MET A 93 1.20 -0.29 -1.07
C MET A 93 2.21 -0.91 -0.10
N GLY A 94 3.50 -0.92 -0.43
CA GLY A 94 4.56 -1.38 0.48
C GLY A 94 4.66 -0.48 1.70
N ALA A 95 4.62 0.84 1.51
CA ALA A 95 4.61 1.79 2.62
C ALA A 95 3.39 1.63 3.52
N LEU A 96 2.19 1.42 2.94
CA LEU A 96 0.97 1.15 3.71
C LEU A 96 1.08 -0.17 4.48
N ASP A 97 1.51 -1.25 3.84
CA ASP A 97 1.65 -2.56 4.47
C ASP A 97 2.64 -2.50 5.64
N GLN A 98 3.77 -1.81 5.48
CA GLN A 98 4.74 -1.59 6.55
C GLN A 98 4.12 -0.81 7.73
N ALA A 99 3.43 0.29 7.45
CA ALA A 99 2.76 1.08 8.48
C ALA A 99 1.70 0.26 9.24
N LEU A 100 0.90 -0.52 8.51
CA LEU A 100 -0.14 -1.37 9.09
C LEU A 100 0.43 -2.50 9.96
N MET A 101 1.57 -3.09 9.58
CA MET A 101 2.20 -4.16 10.34
C MET A 101 2.94 -3.65 11.59
N THR A 102 3.33 -2.39 11.63
CA THR A 102 4.06 -1.81 12.77
C THR A 102 3.20 -1.00 13.72
N VAL A 103 1.99 -0.60 13.29
CA VAL A 103 1.14 0.32 14.06
C VAL A 103 0.74 -0.23 15.45
N HIS A 104 0.69 -1.54 15.63
CA HIS A 104 0.37 -2.14 16.93
C HIS A 104 1.45 -1.82 17.99
N ASN A 105 2.71 -1.61 17.59
CA ASN A 105 3.79 -1.21 18.49
C ASN A 105 3.65 0.24 18.98
N CYS A 106 2.89 1.06 18.25
CA CYS A 106 2.68 2.48 18.55
C CYS A 106 1.49 2.75 19.48
N LEU A 107 0.67 1.72 19.75
CA LEU A 107 -0.55 1.86 20.53
C LEU A 107 -0.44 1.08 21.85
N ARG A 108 -0.96 1.64 22.93
CA ARG A 108 -1.15 0.89 24.18
C ARG A 108 -2.37 -0.04 24.02
N PRO A 109 -2.44 -1.14 24.81
CA PRO A 109 -3.67 -1.90 24.97
C PRO A 109 -4.87 -0.98 25.27
N GLY A 110 -6.03 -1.24 24.65
CA GLY A 110 -7.19 -0.34 24.70
C GLY A 110 -7.08 0.91 23.81
N GLY A 111 -5.91 1.15 23.20
CA GLY A 111 -5.71 2.25 22.26
C GLY A 111 -6.48 2.05 20.96
N ARG A 112 -6.89 3.14 20.31
CA ARG A 112 -7.72 3.09 19.10
C ARG A 112 -6.91 3.41 17.86
N LEU A 113 -7.01 2.52 16.87
CA LEU A 113 -6.51 2.71 15.53
C LEU A 113 -7.65 3.23 14.64
N VAL A 114 -7.44 4.41 14.04
CA VAL A 114 -8.40 5.03 13.12
C VAL A 114 -7.72 5.22 11.78
N ILE A 115 -8.25 4.57 10.74
CA ILE A 115 -7.69 4.64 9.39
C ILE A 115 -8.75 5.08 8.39
N MET A 116 -8.39 6.07 7.57
CA MET A 116 -9.20 6.53 6.46
C MET A 116 -8.52 6.15 5.15
N SER A 117 -9.22 5.43 4.29
CA SER A 117 -8.79 5.03 2.96
C SER A 117 -9.67 5.67 1.89
N TYR A 118 -9.10 5.93 0.71
CA TYR A 118 -9.80 6.59 -0.40
C TYR A 118 -9.99 5.69 -1.61
N HIS A 119 -9.36 4.53 -1.67
CA HIS A 119 -9.56 3.55 -2.74
C HIS A 119 -9.61 2.10 -2.21
N SER A 120 -10.11 1.21 -3.09
CA SER A 120 -10.41 -0.18 -2.76
C SER A 120 -9.20 -0.98 -2.29
N LEU A 121 -8.01 -0.69 -2.82
CA LEU A 121 -6.78 -1.40 -2.49
C LEU A 121 -6.34 -1.14 -1.05
N GLU A 122 -6.36 0.14 -0.63
CA GLU A 122 -6.07 0.53 0.76
C GLU A 122 -7.09 -0.11 1.71
N ASP A 123 -8.38 0.09 1.44
CA ASP A 123 -9.45 -0.44 2.29
C ASP A 123 -9.38 -1.96 2.46
N ARG A 124 -8.99 -2.68 1.39
CA ARG A 124 -8.85 -4.14 1.42
C ARG A 124 -7.74 -4.57 2.37
N ARG A 125 -6.60 -3.87 2.39
CA ARG A 125 -5.46 -4.13 3.30
C ARG A 125 -5.84 -3.86 4.75
N VAL A 126 -6.42 -2.68 5.01
CA VAL A 126 -6.89 -2.29 6.34
C VAL A 126 -7.94 -3.29 6.85
N LYS A 127 -8.93 -3.65 6.01
CA LYS A 127 -9.94 -4.65 6.36
C LYS A 127 -9.31 -5.99 6.72
N ARG A 128 -8.29 -6.42 5.97
CA ARG A 128 -7.59 -7.68 6.22
C ARG A 128 -6.85 -7.63 7.55
N LEU A 129 -6.03 -6.60 7.78
CA LEU A 129 -5.35 -6.40 9.07
C LEU A 129 -6.32 -6.52 10.23
N LEU A 130 -7.42 -5.77 10.21
CA LEU A 130 -8.37 -5.76 11.31
C LEU A 130 -9.12 -7.08 11.49
N LYS A 131 -9.26 -7.89 10.43
CA LYS A 131 -9.94 -9.19 10.47
C LYS A 131 -9.03 -10.34 10.88
N SER A 132 -7.78 -10.35 10.39
CA SER A 132 -6.86 -11.49 10.51
C SER A 132 -5.54 -11.15 11.20
N GLY A 133 -5.33 -9.91 11.63
CA GLY A 133 -4.08 -9.46 12.26
C GLY A 133 -2.90 -9.29 11.28
N THR A 134 -3.10 -9.58 9.98
CA THR A 134 -2.06 -9.49 8.96
C THR A 134 -2.57 -8.81 7.68
N VAL A 135 -1.67 -8.19 6.93
CA VAL A 135 -1.96 -7.63 5.60
C VAL A 135 -1.66 -8.63 4.48
N ASP A 136 -0.84 -9.64 4.74
CA ASP A 136 -0.47 -10.68 3.77
C ASP A 136 -1.66 -11.64 3.56
N PRO A 137 -2.15 -11.83 2.31
CA PRO A 137 -3.25 -12.73 2.02
C PRO A 137 -2.90 -14.21 2.28
N ASP A 138 -1.63 -14.56 2.16
CA ASP A 138 -1.13 -15.93 2.28
C ASP A 138 -0.65 -16.27 3.70
N SER A 139 -0.61 -15.26 4.58
CA SER A 139 -0.25 -15.40 5.99
C SER A 139 -1.52 -15.55 6.82
N SER A 140 -1.54 -16.56 7.66
CA SER A 140 -2.46 -16.67 8.80
C SER A 140 -1.66 -16.47 10.08
N LEU A 141 -2.30 -15.92 11.11
CA LEU A 141 -1.73 -15.97 12.45
C LEU A 141 -1.47 -17.43 12.82
N GLY A 142 -0.34 -17.69 13.46
CA GLY A 142 0.03 -19.03 13.92
C GLY A 142 -1.04 -19.63 14.87
N ILE A 143 -1.00 -20.94 15.06
CA ILE A 143 -1.91 -21.60 16.00
C ILE A 143 -1.62 -21.03 17.40
N GLY A 144 -2.61 -20.36 17.99
CA GLY A 144 -2.48 -19.70 19.30
C GLY A 144 -2.21 -18.19 19.25
N GLU A 145 -1.83 -17.65 18.10
CA GLU A 145 -1.72 -16.20 17.92
C GLU A 145 -3.11 -15.57 17.81
N ARG A 146 -3.40 -14.60 18.66
CA ARG A 146 -4.66 -13.86 18.63
C ARG A 146 -4.52 -12.62 17.77
N ASN A 147 -5.58 -12.29 17.03
CA ASN A 147 -5.66 -11.02 16.32
C ASN A 147 -5.54 -9.85 17.33
N PRO A 148 -4.54 -8.97 17.20
CA PRO A 148 -4.36 -7.86 18.13
C PRO A 148 -5.44 -6.77 18.00
N TRP A 149 -6.38 -6.91 17.09
CA TRP A 149 -7.37 -5.88 16.76
C TRP A 149 -8.79 -6.35 17.01
N THR A 150 -9.58 -5.52 17.68
CA THR A 150 -11.05 -5.64 17.78
C THR A 150 -11.69 -4.51 16.98
N PRO A 151 -12.28 -4.78 15.79
CA PRO A 151 -12.98 -3.76 15.03
C PRO A 151 -14.19 -3.20 15.81
N LEU A 152 -14.28 -1.88 15.94
CA LEU A 152 -15.42 -1.25 16.63
C LEU A 152 -16.68 -1.19 15.75
N PHE A 153 -16.53 -1.29 14.43
CA PHE A 153 -17.64 -1.35 13.50
C PHE A 153 -17.48 -2.54 12.55
N LYS A 154 -18.57 -3.29 12.32
CA LYS A 154 -18.57 -4.41 11.36
C LYS A 154 -18.28 -3.99 9.93
N ARG A 155 -18.67 -2.76 9.56
CA ARG A 155 -18.49 -2.18 8.22
C ARG A 155 -17.69 -0.89 8.34
N ALA A 156 -16.99 -0.53 7.25
CA ALA A 156 -16.40 0.80 7.16
C ALA A 156 -17.50 1.87 7.25
N GLN A 157 -17.20 2.95 7.96
CA GLN A 157 -18.03 4.14 7.94
C GLN A 157 -17.77 4.90 6.64
N VAL A 158 -18.81 5.34 5.99
CA VAL A 158 -18.74 6.10 4.73
C VAL A 158 -19.32 7.50 4.98
N PRO A 159 -18.90 8.50 4.18
CA PRO A 159 -19.42 9.86 4.33
C PRO A 159 -20.95 9.91 4.09
N THR A 160 -21.59 10.84 4.73
CA THR A 160 -23.02 11.15 4.49
C THR A 160 -23.19 11.91 3.17
N ASP A 161 -24.40 11.91 2.63
CA ASP A 161 -24.70 12.67 1.40
C ASP A 161 -24.41 14.16 1.59
N GLU A 162 -24.70 14.71 2.77
CA GLU A 162 -24.42 16.12 3.12
C GLU A 162 -22.90 16.41 3.13
N GLU A 163 -22.08 15.47 3.61
CA GLU A 163 -20.63 15.58 3.56
C GLU A 163 -20.12 15.55 2.11
N ILE A 164 -20.68 14.68 1.28
CA ILE A 164 -20.33 14.56 -0.13
C ILE A 164 -20.71 15.83 -0.90
N GLU A 165 -21.84 16.45 -0.58
CA GLU A 165 -22.27 17.74 -1.15
C GLU A 165 -21.30 18.86 -0.81
N ARG A 166 -20.88 18.95 0.45
CA ARG A 166 -19.88 19.94 0.92
C ARG A 166 -18.48 19.67 0.38
N ASN A 167 -18.10 18.41 0.31
CA ASN A 167 -16.77 17.98 -0.12
C ASN A 167 -16.87 16.77 -1.03
N ARG A 168 -16.99 16.98 -2.32
CA ARG A 168 -17.10 15.92 -3.32
C ARG A 168 -15.92 14.92 -3.31
N ARG A 169 -14.76 15.30 -2.75
CA ARG A 169 -13.59 14.44 -2.61
C ARG A 169 -13.79 13.36 -1.55
N SER A 170 -14.69 13.56 -0.59
CA SER A 170 -14.98 12.57 0.47
C SER A 170 -15.71 11.34 -0.05
N ARG A 171 -16.35 11.41 -1.23
CA ARG A 171 -17.21 10.35 -1.79
C ARG A 171 -16.63 8.93 -1.71
N SER A 172 -15.34 8.77 -1.84
CA SER A 172 -14.67 7.46 -1.84
C SER A 172 -14.04 7.12 -0.49
N ALA A 173 -14.15 8.00 0.50
CA ALA A 173 -13.57 7.80 1.81
C ALA A 173 -14.24 6.63 2.54
N LYS A 174 -13.43 5.84 3.23
CA LYS A 174 -13.87 4.76 4.12
C LYS A 174 -13.08 4.86 5.39
N LEU A 175 -13.77 5.01 6.50
CA LEU A 175 -13.19 5.05 7.83
C LEU A 175 -13.35 3.69 8.50
N ARG A 176 -12.25 3.15 9.02
CA ARG A 176 -12.24 1.96 9.87
C ARG A 176 -11.61 2.28 11.21
N VAL A 177 -12.21 1.74 12.25
CA VAL A 177 -11.77 1.93 13.63
C VAL A 177 -11.66 0.56 14.29
N ALA A 178 -10.56 0.34 15.00
CA ALA A 178 -10.35 -0.83 15.82
C ALA A 178 -9.68 -0.45 17.13
N GLU A 179 -9.87 -1.26 18.13
CA GLU A 179 -9.19 -1.17 19.42
C GLU A 179 -8.10 -2.23 19.47
N ARG A 180 -6.95 -1.88 20.05
CA ARG A 180 -5.88 -2.82 20.31
C ARG A 180 -6.25 -3.68 21.53
N ASN A 181 -6.23 -5.00 21.35
CA ASN A 181 -6.49 -5.97 22.40
C ASN A 181 -5.35 -6.01 23.43
N ASP A 182 -5.67 -6.48 24.62
CA ASP A 182 -4.79 -6.46 25.81
C ASP A 182 -3.92 -7.72 25.95
N ASP A 183 -3.82 -8.55 24.93
CA ASP A 183 -3.21 -9.87 25.08
C ASP A 183 -1.70 -9.85 24.81
N ASN A 184 -0.91 -9.88 25.89
CA ASN A 184 0.50 -10.35 25.98
C ASN A 184 1.42 -10.08 24.78
N VAL A 185 1.45 -8.86 24.25
CA VAL A 185 2.54 -8.41 23.43
C VAL A 185 3.50 -7.65 24.34
N GLU A 186 4.66 -8.23 24.62
CA GLU A 186 5.77 -7.49 25.20
C GLU A 186 5.95 -6.22 24.39
N ILE A 187 5.72 -5.08 25.03
CA ILE A 187 6.06 -3.79 24.46
C ILE A 187 7.58 -3.80 24.43
N ILE A 188 8.16 -4.03 23.26
CA ILE A 188 9.58 -3.76 23.06
C ILE A 188 9.69 -2.25 23.18
N GLU A 189 10.01 -1.76 24.37
CA GLU A 189 10.40 -0.37 24.59
C GLU A 189 11.72 -0.15 23.83
N HIS A 190 11.62 0.23 22.59
CA HIS A 190 12.76 0.78 21.88
C HIS A 190 12.99 2.18 22.45
N GLU A 191 14.06 2.34 23.22
CA GLU A 191 14.53 3.64 23.74
C GLU A 191 14.75 4.67 22.61
N GLU A 192 14.84 4.22 21.36
CA GLU A 192 14.98 5.05 20.16
C GLU A 192 13.73 5.89 19.79
N PHE A 193 12.57 5.63 20.40
CA PHE A 193 11.34 6.40 20.13
C PHE A 193 11.11 7.60 21.07
N ALA A 194 11.98 7.83 22.05
CA ALA A 194 11.82 8.92 23.02
C ALA A 194 11.93 10.33 22.42
N ASP A 195 12.48 10.47 21.22
CA ASP A 195 12.81 11.76 20.59
C ASP A 195 11.84 12.20 19.46
N ILE A 196 10.67 11.56 19.33
CA ILE A 196 9.69 11.95 18.29
C ILE A 196 8.86 13.13 18.77
N LYS A 197 9.45 14.31 18.83
CA LYS A 197 8.75 15.59 18.70
C LYS A 197 8.53 15.89 17.22
N GLY A 198 7.44 15.39 16.65
CA GLY A 198 6.81 15.99 15.47
C GLY A 198 7.35 15.62 14.10
N THR A 199 8.18 14.61 13.93
CA THR A 199 8.64 14.21 12.59
C THR A 199 8.50 12.71 12.39
N LEU A 200 7.77 12.32 11.35
CA LEU A 200 7.67 10.93 10.93
C LEU A 200 9.03 10.50 10.37
N TRP A 201 9.88 9.90 11.18
CA TRP A 201 11.16 9.36 10.73
C TRP A 201 10.93 8.02 10.06
N ILE A 202 10.97 8.02 8.75
CA ILE A 202 11.16 6.81 7.98
C ILE A 202 12.66 6.56 7.93
N ASN A 203 13.11 5.47 8.56
CA ASN A 203 14.52 5.09 8.53
C ASN A 203 15.00 4.96 7.08
N LYS A 204 15.89 5.85 6.64
CA LYS A 204 16.41 5.91 5.26
C LYS A 204 17.30 4.72 4.89
N GLU A 205 17.69 3.90 5.85
CA GLU A 205 18.67 2.80 5.70
C GLU A 205 18.04 1.41 5.78
N ALA A 206 16.73 1.31 6.12
CA ALA A 206 16.08 0.02 6.11
C ALA A 206 15.91 -0.47 4.66
N PRO A 207 16.44 -1.65 4.29
CA PRO A 207 16.17 -2.19 2.97
C PRO A 207 14.68 -2.39 2.80
N LEU A 208 14.17 -2.13 1.58
CA LEU A 208 12.80 -2.43 1.18
C LEU A 208 12.60 -3.96 1.17
N VAL A 209 12.42 -4.50 2.35
CA VAL A 209 12.22 -5.93 2.54
C VAL A 209 10.71 -6.14 2.57
N GLY A 210 10.16 -6.77 1.56
CA GLY A 210 8.75 -7.14 1.53
C GLY A 210 8.38 -7.94 2.79
N ALA A 211 7.13 -7.89 3.23
CA ALA A 211 6.65 -8.53 4.48
C ALA A 211 7.12 -9.98 4.65
N LYS A 212 7.23 -10.75 3.55
CA LYS A 212 7.82 -12.11 3.53
C LYS A 212 9.29 -12.15 3.96
N GLN A 213 10.06 -11.15 3.61
CA GLN A 213 11.48 -11.07 3.97
C GLN A 213 11.66 -10.63 5.42
N LEU A 214 10.83 -9.70 5.91
CA LEU A 214 10.81 -9.29 7.32
C LEU A 214 10.41 -10.45 8.23
N ALA A 215 9.35 -11.19 7.89
CA ALA A 215 8.94 -12.39 8.62
C ALA A 215 10.01 -13.49 8.61
N LYS A 216 10.72 -13.68 7.48
CA LYS A 216 11.83 -14.64 7.38
C LYS A 216 13.05 -14.22 8.22
N MET A 217 13.35 -12.92 8.26
CA MET A 217 14.45 -12.39 9.08
C MET A 217 14.13 -12.47 10.58
N ALA A 218 12.91 -12.15 10.98
CA ALA A 218 12.46 -12.29 12.38
C ALA A 218 12.50 -13.75 12.85
N ARG A 219 12.04 -14.69 11.99
CA ARG A 219 12.08 -16.12 12.30
C ARG A 219 13.51 -16.67 12.40
N ARG A 220 14.42 -16.18 11.54
CA ARG A 220 15.83 -16.57 11.59
C ARG A 220 16.51 -16.02 12.86
N LYS A 221 16.21 -14.79 13.24
CA LYS A 221 16.73 -14.17 14.47
C LYS A 221 16.23 -14.91 15.72
N ALA A 222 14.97 -15.30 15.76
CA ALA A 222 14.43 -16.11 16.86
C ALA A 222 15.09 -17.50 16.98
N LEU A 223 15.39 -18.16 15.85
CA LEU A 223 16.10 -19.44 15.84
C LEU A 223 17.55 -19.28 16.29
N GLU A 224 18.24 -18.21 15.89
CA GLU A 224 19.61 -17.90 16.32
C GLU A 224 19.67 -17.56 17.83
N GLU A 225 18.61 -16.94 18.39
CA GLU A 225 18.50 -16.67 19.83
C GLU A 225 18.16 -17.95 20.64
N GLU A 226 17.38 -18.87 20.09
CA GLU A 226 17.15 -20.18 20.73
C GLU A 226 18.40 -21.08 20.75
N GLU A 227 19.20 -21.08 19.68
CA GLU A 227 20.47 -21.82 19.63
C GLU A 227 21.53 -21.27 20.61
N ASN A 228 21.56 -19.98 20.86
CA ASN A 228 22.49 -19.34 21.79
C ASN A 228 22.10 -19.46 23.27
N ASN A 229 20.88 -19.90 23.58
CA ASN A 229 20.40 -20.10 24.97
C ASN A 229 20.49 -21.54 25.46
N VAL A 230 21.14 -22.46 24.71
CA VAL A 230 21.24 -23.91 25.03
C VAL A 230 22.64 -24.30 25.53
N ASP A 231 23.55 -23.34 25.79
CA ASP A 231 24.88 -23.60 26.41
C ASP A 231 24.92 -23.18 27.89
#